data_c054020c457eba99ad371f0a4b8b37f8
#
_entry.id   c054020c457eba99ad371f0a4b8b37f8
#
_cell.length_a   1.000
_cell.length_b   1.000
_cell.length_c   1.000
_cell.angle_alpha   90.00
_cell.angle_beta   90.00
_cell.angle_gamma   90.00
#
_symmetry.space_group_name_H-M   'P 1'
#
loop_
_entity.id
_entity.type
_entity.pdbx_description
1 polymer ?
#
loop_
_entity_poly.entity_id
_entity_poly.type
_entity_poly.pdbx_seq_one_letter_code
_entity_poly.pdbx_strand_id
1 'polypeptide(L)'
;MDRKQILDSLKAEMIDTLQKVLRFETVTTDALPGMPFGKNNADCLAYVLKKGEEMGFKSYNCDNYAGHLDFAADDKNAEVFGVLGHLDVVPVTEGWIAPPFGGEIIDGKIYGRGAMDDKGPMIACLYAAKALKMSGFRPCRTLRLIFGCDEENNMACIKYYKTKVKMPDLAISPDGDFPVINVEKGIYAMELDVGKVSDAVLDISAGSRTNVVPDLCTALVYKSLDLKPLEKFNVEVKEADGRIQLLTRGKSTHGAMPHTGVNATWEMFRALSACLPDDKTLAFVAEKMCRDVNGKAWGFPL
;
A
#
# COMPACT_ATOMS: atom_id res chain seq x y z
N MET A 1 16.11 -9.05 -35.20
CA MET A 1 16.56 -9.43 -33.83
C MET A 1 15.50 -10.31 -33.19
N ASP A 2 15.92 -11.35 -32.51
CA ASP A 2 15.05 -12.13 -31.64
C ASP A 2 14.52 -11.26 -30.48
N ARG A 3 13.31 -11.54 -30.00
CA ARG A 3 12.67 -10.76 -28.90
C ARG A 3 13.53 -10.65 -27.66
N LYS A 4 14.26 -11.73 -27.30
CA LYS A 4 15.19 -11.74 -26.18
C LYS A 4 16.32 -10.75 -26.40
N GLN A 5 16.93 -10.73 -27.58
CA GLN A 5 17.99 -9.77 -27.90
C GLN A 5 17.50 -8.32 -27.85
N ILE A 6 16.25 -8.07 -28.25
CA ILE A 6 15.64 -6.76 -28.14
C ILE A 6 15.50 -6.37 -26.65
N LEU A 7 14.94 -7.26 -25.81
CA LEU A 7 14.80 -7.00 -24.36
C LEU A 7 16.16 -6.76 -23.70
N ASP A 8 17.17 -7.57 -24.02
CA ASP A 8 18.52 -7.40 -23.48
C ASP A 8 19.12 -6.04 -23.87
N SER A 9 18.85 -5.56 -25.09
CA SER A 9 19.31 -4.23 -25.55
C SER A 9 18.62 -3.06 -24.83
N LEU A 10 17.43 -3.27 -24.32
CA LEU A 10 16.64 -2.26 -23.60
C LEU A 10 16.90 -2.21 -22.10
N LYS A 11 17.61 -3.20 -21.54
CA LYS A 11 17.78 -3.37 -20.09
C LYS A 11 18.35 -2.12 -19.41
N ALA A 12 19.40 -1.53 -19.96
CA ALA A 12 20.04 -0.35 -19.37
C ALA A 12 19.09 0.85 -19.35
N GLU A 13 18.36 1.09 -20.45
CA GLU A 13 17.39 2.18 -20.54
C GLU A 13 16.18 1.94 -19.60
N MET A 14 15.73 0.70 -19.46
CA MET A 14 14.65 0.33 -18.55
C MET A 14 15.05 0.62 -17.09
N ILE A 15 16.25 0.21 -16.69
CA ILE A 15 16.78 0.47 -15.35
C ILE A 15 16.89 1.98 -15.07
N ASP A 16 17.45 2.74 -15.98
CA ASP A 16 17.56 4.21 -15.88
C ASP A 16 16.18 4.87 -15.73
N THR A 17 15.20 4.42 -16.52
CA THR A 17 13.82 4.91 -16.44
C THR A 17 13.20 4.56 -15.07
N LEU A 18 13.37 3.32 -14.60
CA LEU A 18 12.87 2.92 -13.28
C LEU A 18 13.50 3.77 -12.16
N GLN A 19 14.82 3.95 -12.18
CA GLN A 19 15.50 4.79 -11.18
C GLN A 19 14.94 6.24 -11.16
N LYS A 20 14.64 6.81 -12.34
CA LYS A 20 14.01 8.13 -12.45
C LYS A 20 12.60 8.15 -11.87
N VAL A 21 11.80 7.12 -12.15
CA VAL A 21 10.43 6.99 -11.62
C VAL A 21 10.43 6.79 -10.11
N LEU A 22 11.40 6.05 -9.56
CA LEU A 22 11.54 5.84 -8.12
C LEU A 22 11.89 7.14 -7.37
N ARG A 23 12.53 8.10 -8.02
CA ARG A 23 12.87 9.40 -7.41
C ARG A 23 11.68 10.34 -7.23
N PHE A 24 10.56 10.08 -7.85
CA PHE A 24 9.31 10.77 -7.54
C PHE A 24 8.74 10.20 -6.23
N GLU A 25 8.67 11.03 -5.20
CA GLU A 25 8.02 10.70 -3.93
C GLU A 25 6.49 10.79 -4.09
N THR A 26 5.91 9.74 -4.66
CA THR A 26 4.49 9.67 -5.02
C THR A 26 3.59 9.19 -3.87
N VAL A 27 3.98 9.50 -2.63
CA VAL A 27 3.07 9.40 -1.49
C VAL A 27 1.95 10.41 -1.70
N THR A 28 0.69 9.99 -1.53
CA THR A 28 -0.45 10.88 -1.66
C THR A 28 -0.36 12.02 -0.64
N THR A 29 -0.55 13.24 -1.13
CA THR A 29 -0.60 14.46 -0.34
C THR A 29 -1.88 15.23 -0.61
N ASP A 30 -2.08 16.36 0.09
CA ASP A 30 -3.24 17.22 -0.13
C ASP A 30 -3.38 17.61 -1.61
N ALA A 31 -4.62 17.65 -2.06
CA ALA A 31 -4.94 18.00 -3.43
C ALA A 31 -4.57 19.46 -3.74
N LEU A 32 -3.99 19.66 -4.92
CA LEU A 32 -3.74 20.97 -5.51
C LEU A 32 -4.60 21.15 -6.77
N PRO A 33 -4.80 22.38 -7.27
CA PRO A 33 -5.54 22.62 -8.49
C PRO A 33 -5.01 21.77 -9.67
N GLY A 34 -5.84 20.84 -10.18
CA GLY A 34 -5.47 19.94 -11.26
C GLY A 34 -4.52 18.78 -10.84
N MET A 35 -4.22 18.62 -9.56
CA MET A 35 -3.32 17.57 -9.04
C MET A 35 -3.97 16.90 -7.83
N PRO A 36 -4.91 15.98 -8.05
CA PRO A 36 -5.78 15.42 -6.99
C PRO A 36 -5.03 14.67 -5.88
N PHE A 37 -3.84 14.14 -6.16
CA PHE A 37 -3.03 13.37 -5.22
C PHE A 37 -1.67 14.03 -4.94
N GLY A 38 -1.57 15.34 -5.21
CA GLY A 38 -0.36 16.14 -5.03
C GLY A 38 0.54 16.20 -6.27
N LYS A 39 1.51 17.11 -6.19
CA LYS A 39 2.38 17.45 -7.33
C LYS A 39 3.24 16.28 -7.81
N ASN A 40 3.83 15.53 -6.89
CA ASN A 40 4.76 14.45 -7.26
C ASN A 40 4.06 13.32 -8.03
N ASN A 41 2.80 13.01 -7.69
CA ASN A 41 1.98 12.05 -8.43
C ASN A 41 1.71 12.54 -9.85
N ALA A 42 1.32 13.80 -10.03
CA ALA A 42 1.06 14.40 -11.34
C ALA A 42 2.34 14.45 -12.19
N ASP A 43 3.46 14.85 -11.63
CA ASP A 43 4.76 14.91 -12.32
C ASP A 43 5.26 13.52 -12.74
N CYS A 44 5.09 12.50 -11.88
CA CYS A 44 5.45 11.12 -12.19
C CYS A 44 4.61 10.57 -13.34
N LEU A 45 3.30 10.78 -13.30
CA LEU A 45 2.40 10.39 -14.39
C LEU A 45 2.79 11.07 -15.70
N ALA A 46 3.00 12.39 -15.68
CA ALA A 46 3.43 13.14 -16.86
C ALA A 46 4.75 12.61 -17.43
N TYR A 47 5.72 12.28 -16.57
CA TYR A 47 7.00 11.70 -16.99
C TYR A 47 6.80 10.35 -17.69
N VAL A 48 6.01 9.44 -17.11
CA VAL A 48 5.77 8.10 -17.68
C VAL A 48 5.01 8.19 -19.01
N LEU A 49 3.99 9.03 -19.08
CA LEU A 49 3.23 9.23 -20.31
C LEU A 49 4.12 9.80 -21.45
N LYS A 50 4.93 10.81 -21.13
CA LYS A 50 5.91 11.36 -22.09
C LYS A 50 6.92 10.30 -22.56
N LYS A 51 7.41 9.47 -21.63
CA LYS A 51 8.33 8.39 -21.97
C LYS A 51 7.69 7.38 -22.92
N GLY A 52 6.41 7.06 -22.72
CA GLY A 52 5.63 6.22 -23.65
C GLY A 52 5.43 6.87 -25.03
N GLU A 53 5.19 8.17 -25.10
CA GLU A 53 5.12 8.92 -26.37
C GLU A 53 6.45 8.86 -27.14
N GLU A 54 7.59 9.01 -26.46
CA GLU A 54 8.92 8.85 -27.05
C GLU A 54 9.15 7.45 -27.64
N MET A 55 8.50 6.42 -27.06
CA MET A 55 8.48 5.06 -27.58
C MET A 55 7.44 4.86 -28.70
N GLY A 56 6.66 5.90 -29.02
CA GLY A 56 5.66 5.92 -30.09
C GLY A 56 4.34 5.24 -29.71
N PHE A 57 3.97 5.24 -28.42
CA PHE A 57 2.63 4.91 -27.95
C PHE A 57 1.75 6.15 -27.94
N LYS A 58 0.44 5.95 -28.02
CA LYS A 58 -0.53 7.04 -27.86
C LYS A 58 -0.85 7.22 -26.39
N SER A 59 -0.64 8.41 -25.85
CA SER A 59 -0.91 8.72 -24.46
C SER A 59 -2.28 9.38 -24.26
N TYR A 60 -2.79 9.22 -23.05
CA TYR A 60 -3.94 9.96 -22.54
C TYR A 60 -3.76 10.21 -21.04
N ASN A 61 -3.89 11.46 -20.62
CA ASN A 61 -3.92 11.86 -19.22
C ASN A 61 -5.36 12.13 -18.82
N CYS A 62 -5.86 11.42 -17.84
CA CYS A 62 -7.20 11.57 -17.27
C CYS A 62 -7.15 12.48 -16.04
N ASP A 63 -7.00 13.79 -16.27
CA ASP A 63 -7.02 14.86 -15.25
C ASP A 63 -6.08 14.59 -14.05
N ASN A 64 -4.93 13.95 -14.30
CA ASN A 64 -3.95 13.53 -13.29
C ASN A 64 -4.48 12.55 -12.22
N TYR A 65 -5.68 11.96 -12.39
CA TYR A 65 -6.14 10.82 -11.61
C TYR A 65 -5.46 9.52 -12.05
N ALA A 66 -5.38 9.33 -13.36
CA ALA A 66 -4.72 8.20 -13.99
C ALA A 66 -4.34 8.59 -15.42
N GLY A 67 -3.52 7.78 -16.06
CA GLY A 67 -3.25 7.93 -17.50
C GLY A 67 -3.07 6.59 -18.16
N HIS A 68 -3.05 6.57 -19.49
CA HIS A 68 -2.73 5.35 -20.21
C HIS A 68 -1.86 5.58 -21.44
N LEU A 69 -1.22 4.50 -21.85
CA LEU A 69 -0.46 4.39 -23.11
C LEU A 69 -1.06 3.26 -23.95
N ASP A 70 -1.42 3.56 -25.18
CA ASP A 70 -1.96 2.60 -26.14
C ASP A 70 -0.94 2.19 -27.19
N PHE A 71 -0.67 0.89 -27.28
CA PHE A 71 -0.14 0.25 -28.46
C PHE A 71 -1.34 -0.25 -29.27
N ALA A 72 -1.80 0.60 -30.17
CA ALA A 72 -3.05 0.40 -30.90
C ALA A 72 -2.98 -0.80 -31.86
N ALA A 73 -4.08 -1.55 -31.93
CA ALA A 73 -4.34 -2.47 -33.02
C ALA A 73 -4.59 -1.70 -34.33
N ASP A 74 -4.42 -2.38 -35.47
CA ASP A 74 -4.75 -1.80 -36.78
C ASP A 74 -6.27 -1.58 -36.95
N ASP A 75 -7.10 -2.49 -36.38
CA ASP A 75 -8.55 -2.33 -36.31
C ASP A 75 -8.94 -1.40 -35.14
N LYS A 76 -9.61 -0.30 -35.48
CA LYS A 76 -10.09 0.70 -34.51
C LYS A 76 -11.19 0.17 -33.59
N ASN A 77 -11.88 -0.92 -33.96
CA ASN A 77 -12.92 -1.57 -33.21
C ASN A 77 -12.38 -2.77 -32.40
N ALA A 78 -11.07 -3.03 -32.45
CA ALA A 78 -10.47 -4.12 -31.70
C ALA A 78 -10.75 -3.98 -30.19
N GLU A 79 -10.91 -5.10 -29.52
CA GLU A 79 -10.95 -5.17 -28.08
C GLU A 79 -9.69 -4.56 -27.46
N VAL A 80 -9.80 -4.11 -26.23
CA VAL A 80 -8.68 -3.57 -25.46
C VAL A 80 -8.24 -4.60 -24.43
N PHE A 81 -6.96 -4.97 -24.47
CA PHE A 81 -6.29 -5.72 -23.43
C PHE A 81 -5.53 -4.75 -22.52
N GLY A 82 -5.91 -4.68 -21.26
CA GLY A 82 -5.34 -3.78 -20.28
C GLY A 82 -4.21 -4.41 -19.48
N VAL A 83 -3.21 -3.61 -19.13
CA VAL A 83 -2.30 -3.85 -18.02
C VAL A 83 -2.54 -2.71 -17.04
N LEU A 84 -3.09 -3.02 -15.87
CA LEU A 84 -3.48 -2.05 -14.86
C LEU A 84 -2.52 -2.11 -13.69
N GLY A 85 -1.91 -1.00 -13.36
CA GLY A 85 -1.08 -0.81 -12.17
C GLY A 85 -1.06 0.64 -11.72
N HIS A 86 -0.14 0.98 -10.82
CA HIS A 86 -0.13 2.30 -10.20
C HIS A 86 1.27 2.90 -10.07
N LEU A 87 1.31 4.21 -9.80
CA LEU A 87 2.53 4.99 -9.61
C LEU A 87 2.62 5.59 -8.20
N ASP A 88 1.51 5.69 -7.48
CA ASP A 88 1.51 6.09 -6.08
C ASP A 88 2.15 5.01 -5.19
N VAL A 89 2.54 5.41 -4.01
CA VAL A 89 3.22 4.52 -3.06
C VAL A 89 2.81 4.85 -1.63
N VAL A 90 2.83 3.83 -0.74
CA VAL A 90 2.67 4.04 0.70
C VAL A 90 3.81 4.86 1.29
N PRO A 91 3.59 5.57 2.41
CA PRO A 91 4.64 6.27 3.14
C PRO A 91 5.82 5.35 3.49
N VAL A 92 6.98 5.94 3.64
CA VAL A 92 8.18 5.24 4.08
C VAL A 92 8.22 5.14 5.60
N THR A 93 8.79 4.05 6.10
CA THR A 93 9.09 3.83 7.51
C THR A 93 10.60 3.89 7.75
N GLU A 94 11.06 3.77 8.98
CA GLU A 94 12.48 3.64 9.31
C GLU A 94 13.07 2.29 8.85
N GLY A 95 14.40 2.18 8.86
CA GLY A 95 15.11 0.92 8.61
C GLY A 95 15.49 0.66 7.15
N TRP A 96 15.41 1.66 6.27
CA TRP A 96 15.89 1.53 4.90
C TRP A 96 17.41 1.47 4.84
N ILE A 97 17.95 0.55 4.02
CA ILE A 97 19.41 0.40 3.78
C ILE A 97 19.96 1.37 2.73
N ALA A 98 19.08 2.02 1.98
CA ALA A 98 19.36 3.05 0.99
C ALA A 98 18.26 4.11 1.03
N PRO A 99 18.46 5.33 0.49
CA PRO A 99 17.42 6.35 0.41
C PRO A 99 16.16 5.81 -0.27
N PRO A 100 14.97 5.88 0.37
CA PRO A 100 13.74 5.27 -0.15
C PRO A 100 13.33 5.75 -1.54
N PHE A 101 13.68 6.98 -1.89
CA PHE A 101 13.44 7.58 -3.21
C PHE A 101 14.74 7.81 -4.00
N GLY A 102 15.81 7.05 -3.72
CA GLY A 102 17.08 7.12 -4.42
C GLY A 102 17.09 6.32 -5.73
N GLY A 103 16.49 5.14 -5.70
CA GLY A 103 16.58 4.17 -6.80
C GLY A 103 18.00 3.62 -6.96
N GLU A 104 18.72 3.45 -5.85
CA GLU A 104 20.12 3.00 -5.85
C GLU A 104 20.24 1.52 -6.21
N ILE A 105 21.34 1.18 -6.89
CA ILE A 105 21.68 -0.21 -7.22
C ILE A 105 22.78 -0.68 -6.29
N ILE A 106 22.46 -1.65 -5.43
CA ILE A 106 23.39 -2.27 -4.49
C ILE A 106 23.34 -3.78 -4.73
N ASP A 107 24.48 -4.41 -4.95
CA ASP A 107 24.63 -5.85 -5.20
C ASP A 107 23.64 -6.38 -6.27
N GLY A 108 23.47 -5.63 -7.36
CA GLY A 108 22.61 -6.00 -8.48
C GLY A 108 21.12 -5.88 -8.22
N LYS A 109 20.69 -5.29 -7.10
CA LYS A 109 19.30 -5.02 -6.72
C LYS A 109 19.02 -3.53 -6.73
N ILE A 110 17.85 -3.14 -7.20
CA ILE A 110 17.37 -1.74 -7.16
C ILE A 110 16.60 -1.53 -5.86
N TYR A 111 17.06 -0.59 -5.04
CA TYR A 111 16.41 -0.23 -3.79
C TYR A 111 15.62 1.06 -3.97
N GLY A 112 14.34 1.01 -3.58
CA GLY A 112 13.46 2.18 -3.59
C GLY A 112 12.02 1.82 -3.27
N ARG A 113 11.28 2.74 -2.66
CA ARG A 113 9.84 2.62 -2.46
C ARG A 113 9.16 2.61 -3.83
N GLY A 114 8.36 1.56 -4.11
CA GLY A 114 7.75 1.34 -5.43
C GLY A 114 8.59 0.46 -6.38
N ALA A 115 9.79 0.00 -5.98
CA ALA A 115 10.60 -0.88 -6.84
C ALA A 115 9.93 -2.23 -7.12
N MET A 116 9.12 -2.73 -6.17
CA MET A 116 8.33 -3.96 -6.30
C MET A 116 6.84 -3.68 -6.50
N ASP A 117 6.30 -2.67 -5.85
CA ASP A 117 4.89 -2.33 -5.74
C ASP A 117 4.73 -0.82 -6.02
N ASP A 118 4.25 -0.41 -7.20
CA ASP A 118 4.06 -1.17 -8.45
C ASP A 118 4.83 -0.49 -9.62
N LYS A 119 5.63 0.57 -9.33
CA LYS A 119 6.42 1.30 -10.34
C LYS A 119 7.34 0.37 -11.14
N GLY A 120 8.01 -0.57 -10.47
CA GLY A 120 8.92 -1.52 -11.13
C GLY A 120 8.22 -2.41 -12.13
N PRO A 121 7.20 -3.18 -11.76
CA PRO A 121 6.41 -4.00 -12.66
C PRO A 121 5.80 -3.20 -13.81
N MET A 122 5.26 -2.00 -13.57
CA MET A 122 4.69 -1.16 -14.61
C MET A 122 5.72 -0.65 -15.62
N ILE A 123 6.92 -0.28 -15.17
CA ILE A 123 8.01 0.07 -16.09
C ILE A 123 8.49 -1.16 -16.86
N ALA A 124 8.54 -2.34 -16.25
CA ALA A 124 8.84 -3.58 -16.95
C ALA A 124 7.81 -3.88 -18.06
N CYS A 125 6.52 -3.70 -17.78
CA CYS A 125 5.44 -3.84 -18.75
C CYS A 125 5.56 -2.81 -19.91
N LEU A 126 5.92 -1.56 -19.59
CA LEU A 126 6.16 -0.53 -20.62
C LEU A 126 7.29 -0.93 -21.57
N TYR A 127 8.40 -1.45 -21.04
CA TYR A 127 9.53 -1.89 -21.86
C TYR A 127 9.26 -3.21 -22.58
N ALA A 128 8.43 -4.09 -22.04
CA ALA A 128 7.93 -5.26 -22.75
C ALA A 128 7.08 -4.87 -23.96
N ALA A 129 6.19 -3.88 -23.81
CA ALA A 129 5.41 -3.32 -24.93
C ALA A 129 6.32 -2.67 -25.99
N LYS A 130 7.36 -1.92 -25.55
CA LYS A 130 8.38 -1.36 -26.46
C LYS A 130 9.11 -2.46 -27.25
N ALA A 131 9.51 -3.53 -26.58
CA ALA A 131 10.19 -4.66 -27.24
C ALA A 131 9.28 -5.37 -28.25
N LEU A 132 8.01 -5.57 -27.94
CA LEU A 132 7.02 -6.10 -28.88
C LEU A 132 6.92 -5.20 -30.12
N LYS A 133 6.80 -3.89 -29.96
CA LYS A 133 6.74 -2.93 -31.05
C LYS A 133 8.01 -2.97 -31.92
N MET A 134 9.19 -3.00 -31.30
CA MET A 134 10.48 -3.10 -32.00
C MET A 134 10.65 -4.42 -32.77
N SER A 135 10.03 -5.51 -32.30
CA SER A 135 10.04 -6.81 -33.00
C SER A 135 9.14 -6.84 -34.25
N GLY A 136 8.42 -5.74 -34.56
CA GLY A 136 7.46 -5.70 -35.64
C GLY A 136 6.12 -6.39 -35.30
N PHE A 137 5.88 -6.70 -34.03
CA PHE A 137 4.62 -7.28 -33.60
C PHE A 137 3.46 -6.30 -33.88
N ARG A 138 2.38 -6.81 -34.45
CA ARG A 138 1.11 -6.08 -34.65
C ARG A 138 0.05 -6.68 -33.72
N PRO A 139 -0.43 -5.93 -32.76
CA PRO A 139 -1.44 -6.44 -31.83
C PRO A 139 -2.79 -6.60 -32.52
N CYS A 140 -3.47 -7.73 -32.29
CA CYS A 140 -4.87 -7.93 -32.71
C CYS A 140 -5.87 -7.26 -31.75
N ARG A 141 -5.43 -6.94 -30.54
CA ARG A 141 -6.15 -6.11 -29.54
C ARG A 141 -5.28 -4.92 -29.20
N THR A 142 -5.88 -3.75 -28.96
CA THR A 142 -5.10 -2.62 -28.43
C THR A 142 -4.56 -2.99 -27.05
N LEU A 143 -3.22 -2.99 -26.90
CA LEU A 143 -2.59 -3.13 -25.59
C LEU A 143 -2.58 -1.76 -24.89
N ARG A 144 -3.26 -1.65 -23.77
CA ARG A 144 -3.37 -0.44 -22.96
C ARG A 144 -2.67 -0.60 -21.62
N LEU A 145 -1.64 0.18 -21.37
CA LEU A 145 -0.97 0.27 -20.07
C LEU A 145 -1.63 1.41 -19.29
N ILE A 146 -2.28 1.11 -18.18
CA ILE A 146 -3.00 2.07 -17.32
C ILE A 146 -2.21 2.30 -16.06
N PHE A 147 -1.92 3.57 -15.76
CA PHE A 147 -1.14 4.02 -14.60
C PHE A 147 -2.07 4.79 -13.67
N GLY A 148 -2.47 4.18 -12.54
CA GLY A 148 -3.22 4.81 -11.46
C GLY A 148 -2.32 5.68 -10.58
N CYS A 149 -2.91 6.64 -9.86
CA CYS A 149 -2.19 7.54 -8.95
C CYS A 149 -2.78 7.56 -7.53
N ASP A 150 -3.63 6.58 -7.15
CA ASP A 150 -4.25 6.45 -5.82
C ASP A 150 -4.76 5.01 -5.59
N GLU A 151 -3.94 4.03 -5.88
CA GLU A 151 -4.26 2.63 -5.60
C GLU A 151 -4.20 2.36 -4.11
N GLU A 152 -3.11 2.78 -3.47
CA GLU A 152 -2.71 2.52 -2.09
C GLU A 152 -3.63 3.13 -1.00
N ASN A 153 -4.61 3.94 -1.39
CA ASN A 153 -5.54 4.56 -0.45
C ASN A 153 -7.00 4.19 -0.75
N ASN A 154 -7.60 4.85 -1.75
CA ASN A 154 -9.04 4.78 -1.96
C ASN A 154 -9.44 4.31 -3.37
N MET A 155 -8.50 3.98 -4.24
CA MET A 155 -8.75 3.67 -5.65
C MET A 155 -9.53 4.80 -6.37
N ALA A 156 -9.40 6.06 -5.91
CA ALA A 156 -10.11 7.19 -6.50
C ALA A 156 -9.66 7.43 -7.94
N CYS A 157 -8.40 7.10 -8.25
CA CYS A 157 -7.83 7.18 -9.58
C CYS A 157 -8.66 6.38 -10.61
N ILE A 158 -8.90 5.10 -10.36
CA ILE A 158 -9.63 4.22 -11.27
C ILE A 158 -11.14 4.46 -11.20
N LYS A 159 -11.66 4.82 -10.02
CA LYS A 159 -13.06 5.24 -9.88
C LYS A 159 -13.38 6.45 -10.77
N TYR A 160 -12.47 7.42 -10.87
CA TYR A 160 -12.60 8.57 -11.77
C TYR A 160 -12.35 8.18 -13.23
N TYR A 161 -11.28 7.47 -13.53
CA TYR A 161 -10.89 7.05 -14.87
C TYR A 161 -12.03 6.34 -15.62
N LYS A 162 -12.72 5.38 -14.97
CA LYS A 162 -13.85 4.66 -15.57
C LYS A 162 -15.06 5.54 -15.92
N THR A 163 -15.14 6.76 -15.38
CA THR A 163 -16.19 7.72 -15.76
C THR A 163 -15.89 8.46 -17.05
N LYS A 164 -14.62 8.46 -17.49
CA LYS A 164 -14.13 9.18 -18.67
C LYS A 164 -13.73 8.26 -19.80
N VAL A 165 -13.31 7.05 -19.50
CA VAL A 165 -12.74 6.10 -20.45
C VAL A 165 -13.38 4.73 -20.27
N LYS A 166 -13.75 4.08 -21.37
CA LYS A 166 -14.19 2.67 -21.32
C LYS A 166 -13.03 1.81 -20.79
N MET A 167 -13.34 1.00 -19.76
CA MET A 167 -12.38 0.03 -19.24
C MET A 167 -12.02 -1.03 -20.28
N PRO A 168 -10.83 -1.63 -20.21
CA PRO A 168 -10.44 -2.74 -21.07
C PRO A 168 -11.43 -3.90 -21.01
N ASP A 169 -11.56 -4.63 -22.13
CA ASP A 169 -12.42 -5.81 -22.21
C ASP A 169 -11.83 -7.00 -21.43
N LEU A 170 -10.50 -7.06 -21.35
CA LEU A 170 -9.71 -7.99 -20.53
C LEU A 170 -8.54 -7.24 -19.92
N ALA A 171 -8.13 -7.60 -18.71
CA ALA A 171 -6.95 -6.97 -18.09
C ALA A 171 -6.18 -7.96 -17.21
N ILE A 172 -4.90 -7.63 -17.02
CA ILE A 172 -4.04 -8.19 -15.97
C ILE A 172 -3.53 -7.04 -15.10
N SER A 173 -3.18 -7.34 -13.84
CA SER A 173 -2.40 -6.46 -12.99
C SER A 173 -1.05 -7.12 -12.71
N PRO A 174 0.08 -6.42 -12.91
CA PRO A 174 1.39 -6.94 -12.56
C PRO A 174 1.73 -6.77 -11.08
N ASP A 175 0.80 -6.25 -10.32
CA ASP A 175 0.89 -5.94 -8.90
C ASP A 175 0.58 -7.18 -8.05
N GLY A 176 1.45 -8.16 -8.09
CA GLY A 176 1.27 -9.40 -7.36
C GLY A 176 2.37 -10.44 -7.60
N ASP A 177 2.33 -11.51 -6.82
CA ASP A 177 3.29 -12.61 -6.89
C ASP A 177 3.07 -13.49 -8.12
N PHE A 178 4.18 -14.06 -8.62
CA PHE A 178 4.15 -15.04 -9.69
C PHE A 178 3.81 -16.45 -9.18
N PRO A 179 3.20 -17.33 -10.01
CA PRO A 179 2.89 -17.10 -11.44
C PRO A 179 1.59 -16.33 -11.67
N VAL A 180 0.59 -16.47 -10.82
CA VAL A 180 -0.73 -15.83 -10.93
C VAL A 180 -1.42 -15.88 -9.57
N ILE A 181 -1.93 -14.75 -9.11
CA ILE A 181 -2.89 -14.66 -8.02
C ILE A 181 -4.28 -14.68 -8.67
N ASN A 182 -5.04 -15.73 -8.42
CA ASN A 182 -6.40 -15.90 -8.96
C ASN A 182 -7.48 -15.85 -7.88
N VAL A 183 -7.09 -15.69 -6.61
CA VAL A 183 -7.97 -15.56 -5.45
C VAL A 183 -7.39 -14.54 -4.50
N GLU A 184 -8.19 -13.57 -4.11
CA GLU A 184 -7.85 -12.57 -3.11
C GLU A 184 -8.78 -12.64 -1.91
N LYS A 185 -8.25 -12.24 -0.73
CA LYS A 185 -9.05 -12.08 0.48
C LYS A 185 -9.91 -10.83 0.36
N GLY A 186 -11.17 -10.94 0.76
CA GLY A 186 -12.03 -9.77 0.91
C GLY A 186 -11.49 -8.83 2.00
N ILE A 187 -11.62 -7.52 1.78
CA ILE A 187 -11.28 -6.49 2.76
C ILE A 187 -12.57 -6.07 3.46
N TYR A 188 -12.58 -6.21 4.79
CA TYR A 188 -13.65 -5.70 5.63
C TYR A 188 -13.05 -4.84 6.74
N ALA A 189 -13.40 -3.56 6.75
CA ALA A 189 -13.01 -2.63 7.79
C ALA A 189 -14.25 -2.23 8.59
N MET A 190 -14.13 -2.25 9.92
CA MET A 190 -15.22 -1.92 10.82
C MET A 190 -14.72 -1.01 11.93
N GLU A 191 -15.44 0.07 12.16
CA GLU A 191 -15.26 0.92 13.32
C GLU A 191 -16.31 0.56 14.36
N LEU A 192 -15.88 0.30 15.59
CA LEU A 192 -16.73 -0.07 16.70
C LEU A 192 -16.60 0.97 17.81
N ASP A 193 -17.71 1.60 18.17
CA ASP A 193 -17.82 2.31 19.44
C ASP A 193 -18.11 1.26 20.55
N VAL A 194 -17.10 0.97 21.35
CA VAL A 194 -17.21 0.00 22.45
C VAL A 194 -17.65 0.64 23.77
N GLY A 195 -17.98 1.94 23.74
CA GLY A 195 -18.40 2.69 24.90
C GLY A 195 -17.24 3.27 25.71
N LYS A 196 -17.58 3.85 26.86
CA LYS A 196 -16.62 4.53 27.74
C LYS A 196 -15.86 3.53 28.61
N VAL A 197 -14.56 3.70 28.67
CA VAL A 197 -13.70 3.04 29.68
C VAL A 197 -13.68 3.87 30.98
N SER A 198 -13.15 3.25 32.05
CA SER A 198 -12.97 3.92 33.34
C SER A 198 -12.27 5.28 33.21
N ASP A 199 -12.71 6.26 33.99
CA ASP A 199 -12.07 7.58 34.05
C ASP A 199 -10.60 7.52 34.53
N ALA A 200 -10.16 6.39 35.05
CA ALA A 200 -8.75 6.16 35.39
C ALA A 200 -7.85 6.05 34.14
N VAL A 201 -8.42 5.76 32.97
CA VAL A 201 -7.74 5.69 31.68
C VAL A 201 -8.09 6.95 30.89
N LEU A 202 -7.09 7.76 30.63
CA LEU A 202 -7.24 9.07 29.98
C LEU A 202 -7.16 8.97 28.45
N ASP A 203 -6.33 8.07 27.94
CA ASP A 203 -6.13 7.85 26.52
C ASP A 203 -5.57 6.45 26.25
N ILE A 204 -5.93 5.87 25.10
CA ILE A 204 -5.29 4.68 24.55
C ILE A 204 -5.11 4.92 23.04
N SER A 205 -3.89 4.82 22.57
CA SER A 205 -3.55 5.05 21.17
C SER A 205 -2.66 3.95 20.60
N ALA A 206 -3.01 3.47 19.43
CA ALA A 206 -2.23 2.45 18.71
C ALA A 206 -2.55 2.45 17.22
N GLY A 207 -1.55 2.00 16.40
CA GLY A 207 -1.71 1.82 14.98
C GLY A 207 -1.78 3.13 14.20
N SER A 208 -1.38 3.04 12.94
CA SER A 208 -1.42 4.17 11.99
C SER A 208 -2.34 3.89 10.80
N ARG A 209 -2.64 2.62 10.54
CA ARG A 209 -3.47 2.16 9.41
C ARG A 209 -4.27 0.91 9.80
N THR A 210 -5.47 0.79 9.23
CA THR A 210 -6.39 -0.34 9.50
C THR A 210 -5.92 -1.66 8.92
N ASN A 211 -5.03 -1.64 7.93
CA ASN A 211 -4.46 -2.83 7.29
C ASN A 211 -3.08 -3.24 7.84
N VAL A 212 -2.67 -2.66 8.97
CA VAL A 212 -1.37 -2.96 9.62
C VAL A 212 -1.59 -3.38 11.06
N VAL A 213 -0.98 -4.49 11.48
CA VAL A 213 -0.98 -4.93 12.88
C VAL A 213 -0.13 -3.94 13.71
N PRO A 214 -0.69 -3.30 14.75
CA PRO A 214 0.04 -2.33 15.57
C PRO A 214 1.20 -2.98 16.32
N ASP A 215 2.40 -2.43 16.16
CA ASP A 215 3.62 -2.83 16.88
C ASP A 215 3.90 -1.97 18.12
N LEU A 216 3.13 -0.90 18.30
CA LEU A 216 3.20 -0.01 19.43
C LEU A 216 1.81 0.36 19.89
N CYS A 217 1.58 0.30 21.22
CA CYS A 217 0.39 0.85 21.85
C CYS A 217 0.80 1.65 23.08
N THR A 218 0.21 2.82 23.25
CA THR A 218 0.40 3.69 24.41
C THR A 218 -0.92 3.86 25.14
N ALA A 219 -0.87 3.95 26.47
CA ALA A 219 -1.99 4.40 27.28
C ALA A 219 -1.53 5.43 28.29
N LEU A 220 -2.39 6.38 28.61
CA LEU A 220 -2.18 7.39 29.63
C LEU A 220 -3.18 7.14 30.76
N VAL A 221 -2.70 6.98 31.99
CA VAL A 221 -3.52 6.67 33.15
C VAL A 221 -3.21 7.59 34.34
N TYR A 222 -4.14 7.72 35.28
CA TYR A 222 -3.87 8.43 36.53
C TYR A 222 -2.93 7.65 37.46
N LYS A 223 -2.09 8.37 38.22
CA LYS A 223 -1.20 7.79 39.25
C LYS A 223 -1.92 7.00 40.36
N SER A 224 -3.21 7.26 40.53
CA SER A 224 -4.02 6.54 41.54
C SER A 224 -4.39 5.13 41.14
N LEU A 225 -4.15 4.73 39.89
CA LEU A 225 -4.39 3.36 39.45
C LEU A 225 -3.40 2.39 40.07
N ASP A 226 -3.90 1.28 40.64
CA ASP A 226 -3.03 0.19 41.06
C ASP A 226 -2.41 -0.53 39.89
N LEU A 227 -1.10 -0.38 39.74
CA LEU A 227 -0.31 -0.95 38.65
C LEU A 227 0.32 -2.31 38.98
N LYS A 228 0.12 -2.82 40.19
CA LYS A 228 0.68 -4.13 40.57
C LYS A 228 0.29 -5.27 39.64
N PRO A 229 -0.92 -5.34 39.07
CA PRO A 229 -1.28 -6.36 38.10
C PRO A 229 -0.43 -6.34 36.82
N LEU A 230 0.20 -5.21 36.45
CA LEU A 230 1.05 -5.07 35.25
C LEU A 230 2.32 -5.95 35.32
N GLU A 231 2.77 -6.37 36.51
CA GLU A 231 3.93 -7.25 36.64
C GLU A 231 3.81 -8.57 35.85
N LYS A 232 2.59 -8.96 35.49
CA LYS A 232 2.30 -10.17 34.69
C LYS A 232 2.34 -9.94 33.17
N PHE A 233 2.55 -8.71 32.75
CA PHE A 233 2.47 -8.28 31.36
C PHE A 233 3.76 -7.59 30.93
N ASN A 234 4.03 -7.60 29.63
CA ASN A 234 5.20 -6.90 29.08
C ASN A 234 4.85 -5.43 28.80
N VAL A 235 4.70 -4.64 29.87
CA VAL A 235 4.32 -3.23 29.81
C VAL A 235 5.44 -2.36 30.36
N GLU A 236 5.96 -1.44 29.57
CA GLU A 236 6.87 -0.39 30.05
C GLU A 236 6.04 0.70 30.76
N VAL A 237 6.49 1.13 31.91
CA VAL A 237 5.83 2.18 32.72
C VAL A 237 6.74 3.39 32.83
N LYS A 238 6.23 4.57 32.48
CA LYS A 238 6.96 5.85 32.56
C LYS A 238 6.11 6.89 33.28
N GLU A 239 6.72 7.66 34.18
CA GLU A 239 6.06 8.84 34.74
C GLU A 239 6.15 10.01 33.77
N ALA A 240 5.03 10.73 33.57
CA ALA A 240 4.93 11.92 32.73
C ALA A 240 3.93 12.93 33.37
N ASP A 241 4.40 14.08 33.76
CA ASP A 241 3.57 15.23 34.19
C ASP A 241 2.43 14.89 35.18
N GLY A 242 2.72 14.13 36.22
CA GLY A 242 1.73 13.74 37.23
C GLY A 242 0.82 12.59 36.82
N ARG A 243 1.05 11.99 35.66
CA ARG A 243 0.34 10.83 35.08
C ARG A 243 1.32 9.69 34.87
N ILE A 244 0.80 8.55 34.46
CA ILE A 244 1.60 7.39 34.08
C ILE A 244 1.32 7.06 32.62
N GLN A 245 2.36 6.97 31.83
CA GLN A 245 2.33 6.44 30.48
C GLN A 245 2.71 4.97 30.53
N LEU A 246 1.84 4.15 29.95
CA LEU A 246 2.05 2.73 29.71
C LEU A 246 2.41 2.53 28.24
N LEU A 247 3.30 1.59 27.95
CA LEU A 247 3.73 1.29 26.61
C LEU A 247 3.85 -0.22 26.42
N THR A 248 3.24 -0.76 25.38
CA THR A 248 3.41 -2.15 24.95
C THR A 248 3.99 -2.20 23.55
N ARG A 249 4.82 -3.22 23.30
CA ARG A 249 5.48 -3.43 22.02
C ARG A 249 5.04 -4.75 21.41
N GLY A 250 4.96 -4.74 20.08
CA GLY A 250 4.64 -5.89 19.28
C GLY A 250 5.56 -6.01 18.07
N LYS A 251 5.02 -6.59 17.00
CA LYS A 251 5.69 -6.73 15.71
C LYS A 251 4.71 -6.42 14.61
N SER A 252 5.00 -5.39 13.82
CA SER A 252 4.19 -4.99 12.68
C SER A 252 4.17 -6.07 11.60
N THR A 253 3.04 -6.23 10.96
CA THR A 253 2.86 -7.05 9.76
C THR A 253 1.60 -6.58 9.02
N HIS A 254 1.45 -6.97 7.76
CA HIS A 254 0.25 -6.68 7.00
C HIS A 254 -0.98 -7.37 7.61
N GLY A 255 -2.11 -6.68 7.65
CA GLY A 255 -3.37 -7.18 8.24
C GLY A 255 -3.91 -8.46 7.59
N ALA A 256 -3.51 -8.78 6.35
CA ALA A 256 -3.84 -10.04 5.68
C ALA A 256 -3.09 -11.26 6.26
N MET A 257 -1.98 -11.04 6.99
CA MET A 257 -1.16 -12.09 7.61
C MET A 257 -0.92 -11.81 9.11
N PRO A 258 -1.96 -11.58 9.91
CA PRO A 258 -1.83 -11.10 11.28
C PRO A 258 -1.09 -12.10 12.19
N HIS A 259 -1.09 -13.38 11.85
CA HIS A 259 -0.39 -14.45 12.58
C HIS A 259 1.14 -14.36 12.49
N THR A 260 1.70 -13.56 11.57
CA THR A 260 3.15 -13.32 11.46
C THR A 260 3.62 -12.13 12.28
N GLY A 261 2.68 -11.35 12.83
CA GLY A 261 2.91 -10.19 13.68
C GLY A 261 2.59 -10.46 15.16
N VAL A 262 2.78 -9.41 15.98
CA VAL A 262 2.37 -9.37 17.38
C VAL A 262 1.65 -8.05 17.62
N ASN A 263 0.37 -8.11 17.93
CA ASN A 263 -0.46 -6.92 18.13
C ASN A 263 -0.23 -6.33 19.53
N ALA A 264 0.44 -5.18 19.60
CA ALA A 264 0.73 -4.47 20.84
C ALA A 264 -0.54 -4.05 21.59
N THR A 265 -1.63 -3.77 20.88
CA THR A 265 -2.91 -3.36 21.49
C THR A 265 -3.50 -4.45 22.38
N TRP A 266 -3.34 -5.71 22.01
CA TRP A 266 -3.88 -6.84 22.79
C TRP A 266 -3.26 -6.94 24.17
N GLU A 267 -1.94 -6.76 24.26
CA GLU A 267 -1.23 -6.77 25.53
C GLU A 267 -1.68 -5.60 26.42
N MET A 268 -1.84 -4.40 25.83
CA MET A 268 -2.30 -3.23 26.57
C MET A 268 -3.71 -3.43 27.14
N PHE A 269 -4.67 -3.90 26.34
CA PHE A 269 -6.04 -4.09 26.82
C PHE A 269 -6.13 -5.18 27.89
N ARG A 270 -5.37 -6.26 27.79
CA ARG A 270 -5.29 -7.30 28.82
C ARG A 270 -4.70 -6.76 30.12
N ALA A 271 -3.65 -5.97 30.01
CA ALA A 271 -3.00 -5.34 31.16
C ALA A 271 -3.92 -4.35 31.88
N LEU A 272 -4.58 -3.46 31.13
CA LEU A 272 -5.56 -2.51 31.70
C LEU A 272 -6.78 -3.22 32.30
N SER A 273 -7.29 -4.27 31.66
CA SER A 273 -8.39 -5.06 32.20
C SER A 273 -8.02 -5.76 33.54
N ALA A 274 -6.75 -6.16 33.68
CA ALA A 274 -6.26 -6.71 34.94
C ALA A 274 -6.14 -5.65 36.06
N CYS A 275 -5.83 -4.38 35.70
CA CYS A 275 -5.79 -3.26 36.64
C CYS A 275 -7.19 -2.75 37.03
N LEU A 276 -8.18 -2.93 36.15
CA LEU A 276 -9.55 -2.44 36.26
C LEU A 276 -10.56 -3.57 36.01
N PRO A 277 -10.62 -4.57 36.95
CA PRO A 277 -11.42 -5.78 36.70
C PRO A 277 -12.92 -5.56 36.63
N ASP A 278 -13.42 -4.44 37.18
CA ASP A 278 -14.83 -4.06 37.15
C ASP A 278 -15.22 -3.30 35.90
N ASP A 279 -14.23 -2.91 35.03
CA ASP A 279 -14.49 -2.22 33.78
C ASP A 279 -14.94 -3.21 32.69
N LYS A 280 -16.24 -3.21 32.43
CA LYS A 280 -16.87 -4.11 31.46
C LYS A 280 -16.40 -3.89 30.02
N THR A 281 -16.05 -2.66 29.66
CA THR A 281 -15.56 -2.31 28.32
C THR A 281 -14.18 -2.89 28.11
N LEU A 282 -13.25 -2.67 29.05
CA LEU A 282 -11.91 -3.27 28.99
C LEU A 282 -11.95 -4.79 29.01
N ALA A 283 -12.80 -5.38 29.88
CA ALA A 283 -12.99 -6.83 29.94
C ALA A 283 -13.52 -7.38 28.60
N PHE A 284 -14.52 -6.73 28.00
CA PHE A 284 -15.05 -7.14 26.69
C PHE A 284 -13.97 -7.10 25.61
N VAL A 285 -13.23 -5.99 25.49
CA VAL A 285 -12.16 -5.88 24.48
C VAL A 285 -11.09 -6.94 24.72
N ALA A 286 -10.60 -7.09 25.96
CA ALA A 286 -9.55 -8.05 26.29
C ALA A 286 -9.98 -9.51 26.04
N GLU A 287 -11.23 -9.86 26.41
CA GLU A 287 -11.71 -11.24 26.33
C GLU A 287 -12.28 -11.63 24.96
N LYS A 288 -12.90 -10.70 24.26
CA LYS A 288 -13.61 -11.00 23.00
C LYS A 288 -12.82 -10.56 21.78
N MET A 289 -12.20 -9.38 21.82
CA MET A 289 -11.50 -8.84 20.64
C MET A 289 -10.03 -9.27 20.61
N CYS A 290 -9.35 -9.39 21.75
CA CYS A 290 -7.93 -9.73 21.83
C CYS A 290 -7.66 -11.25 21.94
N ARG A 291 -8.45 -12.10 21.30
CA ARG A 291 -8.35 -13.57 21.42
C ARG A 291 -7.92 -14.29 20.15
N ASP A 292 -8.26 -13.75 19.00
CA ASP A 292 -8.22 -14.52 17.77
C ASP A 292 -7.75 -13.64 16.60
N VAL A 293 -6.52 -13.84 16.20
CA VAL A 293 -5.90 -13.09 15.08
C VAL A 293 -6.59 -13.32 13.75
N ASN A 294 -7.36 -14.40 13.62
CA ASN A 294 -7.97 -14.81 12.37
C ASN A 294 -9.49 -14.49 12.30
N GLY A 295 -10.05 -13.98 13.41
CA GLY A 295 -11.47 -13.62 13.46
C GLY A 295 -12.45 -14.79 13.48
N LYS A 296 -11.99 -16.03 13.72
CA LYS A 296 -12.87 -17.21 13.80
C LYS A 296 -13.95 -17.07 14.88
N ALA A 297 -13.57 -16.49 16.04
CA ALA A 297 -14.52 -16.25 17.13
C ALA A 297 -15.62 -15.26 16.76
N TRP A 298 -15.46 -14.51 15.68
CA TRP A 298 -16.41 -13.55 15.10
C TRP A 298 -17.16 -14.11 13.87
N GLY A 299 -16.92 -15.39 13.53
CA GLY A 299 -17.58 -16.06 12.41
C GLY A 299 -16.98 -15.75 11.04
N PHE A 300 -15.78 -15.14 10.98
CA PHE A 300 -15.09 -14.98 9.71
C PHE A 300 -14.49 -16.33 9.26
N PRO A 301 -14.84 -16.83 8.06
CA PRO A 301 -14.19 -18.02 7.52
C PRO A 301 -12.74 -17.69 7.15
N LEU A 302 -11.86 -18.65 7.38
CA LEU A 302 -10.46 -18.58 6.92
C LEU A 302 -10.34 -19.08 5.50
#